data_ffaadada04888e70463b2c7bcc67cbe2
#
_entry.id   ffaadada04888e70463b2c7bcc67cbe2
#
_cell.length_a   1.000
_cell.length_b   1.000
_cell.length_c   1.000
_cell.angle_alpha   90.00
_cell.angle_beta   90.00
_cell.angle_gamma   90.00
#
_symmetry.space_group_name_H-M   'P 1'
#
loop_
_entity.id
_entity.type
_entity.pdbx_description
1 polymer ?
#
loop_
_entity_poly.entity_id
_entity_poly.type
_entity_poly.pdbx_seq_one_letter_code
_entity_poly.pdbx_strand_id
1 'polypeptide(L)'
;MDESVLKLLETGNDQDVVRVLKDFIRKYEKQFTPVGLSEDHCNRLWRVIMGRLSDYSASSTHQTCLSAIRILSRDESSLNNVIDSERLSYIVKLAGLVPEEEALERLNQQINYEVVTEAQKCLSNLVYNSKAIQRMCCVNSCIPGLMCRLKTFKDPDLPHVVKYFDMRLLFLLTAVCADIRPRLRSEYHGLTYLIEVLDLSLKTSQEESELQLVNGYAPAPVIFNDEQAELVNEVLKVLYNLVLHIDKNSPDEEEDSHCLRLISILRSLLLATTRCPEKTDTLHSNTVNLLLVMPPNMYEELLSDMPQANSEHGLPPPPPVVTTQPVAGATALVEAACFTEVSENQALDERSCEYDGKDMTVILKLLDFLDSRLKAPENQFLTWKTYKPGVSSDKTLMPILTLMVEMTQANRIIRKFVRLRVLPPLRDVSKRPEEGNTIRNKLCSLMTSPLHDLKHLAANFLFILCKESVDRLIKYTGYGNAAGFLASRGLMHGVSKPTVVYSSDSEDSDTEEYVTASGMQVLFGYVH
;
A
#
# COMPACT_ATOMS: atom_id res chain seq x y z
N MET A 1 8.54 35.66 -25.23
CA MET A 1 7.47 36.65 -24.90
C MET A 1 7.94 37.96 -25.41
N ASP A 2 7.07 38.77 -26.04
CA ASP A 2 7.49 40.05 -26.61
C ASP A 2 7.59 41.12 -25.51
N GLU A 3 8.50 42.10 -25.68
CA GLU A 3 8.75 43.17 -24.72
C GLU A 3 7.48 44.01 -24.44
N SER A 4 6.63 44.20 -25.45
CA SER A 4 5.33 44.87 -25.31
C SER A 4 4.37 44.15 -24.36
N VAL A 5 4.41 42.82 -24.35
CA VAL A 5 3.58 41.96 -23.46
C VAL A 5 4.07 42.06 -22.03
N LEU A 6 5.39 42.06 -21.80
CA LEU A 6 5.98 42.25 -20.46
C LEU A 6 5.63 43.63 -19.90
N LYS A 7 5.73 44.69 -20.73
CA LYS A 7 5.36 46.04 -20.31
C LYS A 7 3.87 46.13 -19.94
N LEU A 8 3.00 45.45 -20.68
CA LEU A 8 1.58 45.39 -20.37
C LEU A 8 1.31 44.68 -19.04
N LEU A 9 2.07 43.62 -18.72
CA LEU A 9 2.00 42.94 -17.42
C LEU A 9 2.44 43.85 -16.25
N GLU A 10 3.49 44.67 -16.48
CA GLU A 10 4.05 45.58 -15.47
C GLU A 10 3.14 46.80 -15.20
N THR A 11 2.51 47.36 -16.19
CA THR A 11 1.79 48.65 -16.11
C THR A 11 0.29 48.57 -16.40
N GLY A 12 -0.21 47.39 -16.85
CA GLY A 12 -1.60 47.18 -17.23
C GLY A 12 -2.54 47.07 -16.02
N ASN A 13 -3.84 47.28 -16.30
CA ASN A 13 -4.88 47.00 -15.31
C ASN A 13 -5.10 45.49 -15.12
N ASP A 14 -5.89 45.09 -14.11
CA ASP A 14 -6.13 43.68 -13.77
C ASP A 14 -6.69 42.86 -14.93
N GLN A 15 -7.58 43.44 -15.76
CA GLN A 15 -8.17 42.75 -16.91
C GLN A 15 -7.13 42.44 -17.98
N ASP A 16 -6.23 43.38 -18.25
CA ASP A 16 -5.14 43.19 -19.19
C ASP A 16 -4.14 42.15 -18.71
N VAL A 17 -3.78 42.19 -17.42
CA VAL A 17 -2.90 41.21 -16.78
C VAL A 17 -3.51 39.80 -16.86
N VAL A 18 -4.78 39.63 -16.48
CA VAL A 18 -5.48 38.35 -16.56
C VAL A 18 -5.53 37.83 -18.00
N ARG A 19 -5.80 38.68 -18.97
CA ARG A 19 -5.82 38.27 -20.38
C ARG A 19 -4.46 37.74 -20.84
N VAL A 20 -3.38 38.46 -20.56
CA VAL A 20 -2.03 38.07 -20.95
C VAL A 20 -1.58 36.80 -20.25
N LEU A 21 -1.86 36.66 -18.95
CA LEU A 21 -1.52 35.46 -18.21
C LEU A 21 -2.34 34.24 -18.66
N LYS A 22 -3.62 34.40 -19.03
CA LYS A 22 -4.43 33.32 -19.62
C LYS A 22 -3.86 32.85 -20.97
N ASP A 23 -3.36 33.75 -21.80
CA ASP A 23 -2.69 33.40 -23.07
C ASP A 23 -1.37 32.67 -22.79
N PHE A 24 -0.59 33.12 -21.80
CA PHE A 24 0.60 32.44 -21.34
C PHE A 24 0.27 31.00 -20.85
N ILE A 25 -0.73 30.85 -19.97
CA ILE A 25 -1.15 29.54 -19.45
C ILE A 25 -1.56 28.63 -20.60
N ARG A 26 -2.42 29.07 -21.50
CA ARG A 26 -2.87 28.29 -22.66
C ARG A 26 -1.71 27.81 -23.54
N LYS A 27 -0.70 28.66 -23.73
CA LYS A 27 0.49 28.34 -24.54
C LYS A 27 1.37 27.27 -23.88
N TYR A 28 1.56 27.32 -22.55
CA TYR A 28 2.56 26.53 -21.85
C TYR A 28 1.98 25.43 -20.93
N GLU A 29 0.67 25.33 -20.79
CA GLU A 29 0.03 24.36 -19.88
C GLU A 29 0.44 22.92 -20.15
N LYS A 30 0.59 22.54 -21.43
CA LYS A 30 0.96 21.18 -21.86
C LYS A 30 2.47 20.95 -21.96
N GLN A 31 3.29 21.98 -21.72
CA GLN A 31 4.75 21.90 -21.79
C GLN A 31 5.31 21.72 -20.38
N PHE A 32 6.30 20.83 -20.22
CA PHE A 32 6.96 20.66 -18.94
C PHE A 32 7.79 21.91 -18.59
N THR A 33 8.57 22.42 -19.55
CA THR A 33 9.36 23.65 -19.41
C THR A 33 8.91 24.65 -20.48
N PRO A 34 8.64 25.92 -20.14
CA PRO A 34 8.30 26.95 -21.12
C PRO A 34 9.46 27.22 -22.07
N VAL A 35 9.44 26.64 -23.26
CA VAL A 35 10.49 26.81 -24.25
C VAL A 35 10.43 28.22 -24.86
N GLY A 36 11.59 28.91 -24.96
CA GLY A 36 11.71 30.23 -25.61
C GLY A 36 11.48 31.42 -24.68
N LEU A 37 11.45 31.21 -23.35
CA LEU A 37 11.58 32.28 -22.36
C LEU A 37 13.07 32.47 -22.00
N SER A 38 13.59 33.68 -22.10
CA SER A 38 14.90 33.99 -21.55
C SER A 38 14.83 34.10 -20.03
N GLU A 39 15.94 33.92 -19.35
CA GLU A 39 16.03 34.04 -17.90
C GLU A 39 15.54 35.41 -17.40
N ASP A 40 15.89 36.50 -18.13
CA ASP A 40 15.41 37.84 -17.79
C ASP A 40 13.87 37.95 -17.90
N HIS A 41 13.29 37.39 -18.95
CA HIS A 41 11.82 37.35 -19.09
C HIS A 41 11.14 36.55 -17.97
N CYS A 42 11.72 35.43 -17.57
CA CYS A 42 11.22 34.66 -16.43
C CYS A 42 11.28 35.46 -15.12
N ASN A 43 12.41 36.11 -14.83
CA ASN A 43 12.62 36.90 -13.62
C ASN A 43 11.68 38.11 -13.55
N ARG A 44 11.44 38.78 -14.67
CA ARG A 44 10.48 39.89 -14.74
C ARG A 44 9.05 39.40 -14.55
N LEU A 45 8.67 38.28 -15.19
CA LEU A 45 7.35 37.68 -15.03
C LEU A 45 7.10 37.28 -13.57
N TRP A 46 8.06 36.63 -12.91
CA TRP A 46 7.98 36.30 -11.49
C TRP A 46 7.76 37.55 -10.63
N ARG A 47 8.52 38.62 -10.89
CA ARG A 47 8.42 39.89 -10.13
C ARG A 47 7.02 40.48 -10.24
N VAL A 48 6.46 40.53 -11.44
CA VAL A 48 5.12 41.08 -11.70
C VAL A 48 4.06 40.23 -11.02
N ILE A 49 4.10 38.91 -11.17
CA ILE A 49 3.14 37.99 -10.59
C ILE A 49 3.17 38.07 -9.06
N MET A 50 4.36 38.06 -8.46
CA MET A 50 4.49 38.16 -7.00
C MET A 50 4.01 39.50 -6.45
N GLY A 51 4.26 40.61 -7.19
CA GLY A 51 3.72 41.92 -6.84
C GLY A 51 2.19 41.95 -6.83
N ARG A 52 1.54 41.25 -7.77
CA ARG A 52 0.07 41.15 -7.80
C ARG A 52 -0.50 40.23 -6.70
N LEU A 53 0.21 39.17 -6.33
CA LEU A 53 -0.19 38.28 -5.24
C LEU A 53 -0.07 38.93 -3.87
N SER A 54 0.85 39.87 -3.68
CA SER A 54 1.00 40.63 -2.42
C SER A 54 -0.04 41.75 -2.30
N ASP A 55 -0.70 42.14 -3.39
CA ASP A 55 -1.75 43.16 -3.36
C ASP A 55 -3.13 42.53 -3.18
N TYR A 56 -3.66 42.64 -1.97
CA TYR A 56 -5.00 42.13 -1.62
C TYR A 56 -6.14 42.81 -2.39
N SER A 57 -5.94 44.01 -2.92
CA SER A 57 -6.92 44.70 -3.75
C SER A 57 -7.07 44.04 -5.13
N ALA A 58 -6.04 43.30 -5.59
CA ALA A 58 -6.01 42.59 -6.86
C ALA A 58 -6.46 41.13 -6.75
N SER A 59 -7.33 40.78 -5.78
CA SER A 59 -7.78 39.41 -5.51
C SER A 59 -8.40 38.69 -6.73
N SER A 60 -8.98 39.46 -7.68
CA SER A 60 -9.50 38.95 -8.96
C SER A 60 -8.43 38.33 -9.86
N THR A 61 -7.15 38.66 -9.65
CA THR A 61 -6.02 38.15 -10.46
C THR A 61 -5.34 36.93 -9.82
N HIS A 62 -5.57 36.68 -8.52
CA HIS A 62 -4.80 35.69 -7.73
C HIS A 62 -4.81 34.29 -8.34
N GLN A 63 -5.98 33.77 -8.74
CA GLN A 63 -6.10 32.44 -9.34
C GLN A 63 -5.24 32.33 -10.63
N THR A 64 -5.32 33.35 -11.50
CA THR A 64 -4.58 33.35 -12.77
C THR A 64 -3.08 33.49 -12.54
N CYS A 65 -2.66 34.32 -11.58
CA CYS A 65 -1.27 34.46 -11.16
C CYS A 65 -0.70 33.14 -10.62
N LEU A 66 -1.42 32.46 -9.75
CA LEU A 66 -1.03 31.16 -9.21
C LEU A 66 -0.94 30.09 -10.31
N SER A 67 -1.87 30.06 -11.26
CA SER A 67 -1.79 29.15 -12.41
C SER A 67 -0.56 29.40 -13.27
N ALA A 68 -0.14 30.64 -13.44
CA ALA A 68 1.11 30.97 -14.13
C ALA A 68 2.35 30.53 -13.30
N ILE A 69 2.35 30.76 -12.00
CA ILE A 69 3.41 30.25 -11.07
C ILE A 69 3.51 28.73 -11.17
N ARG A 70 2.39 28.02 -11.17
CA ARG A 70 2.37 26.55 -11.29
C ARG A 70 3.09 26.04 -12.54
N ILE A 71 3.01 26.79 -13.64
CA ILE A 71 3.75 26.47 -14.87
C ILE A 71 5.23 26.81 -14.73
N LEU A 72 5.56 28.00 -14.24
CA LEU A 72 6.93 28.44 -14.05
C LEU A 72 7.69 27.59 -13.04
N SER A 73 7.02 27.11 -11.99
CA SER A 73 7.61 26.29 -10.92
C SER A 73 7.94 24.86 -11.33
N ARG A 74 7.61 24.42 -12.53
CA ARG A 74 8.00 23.10 -13.05
C ARG A 74 9.50 22.99 -13.33
N ASP A 75 10.15 24.11 -13.63
CA ASP A 75 11.58 24.17 -13.91
C ASP A 75 12.36 24.62 -12.68
N GLU A 76 13.20 23.72 -12.15
CA GLU A 76 14.08 23.99 -11.00
C GLU A 76 15.00 25.20 -11.25
N SER A 77 15.52 25.36 -12.47
CA SER A 77 16.44 26.44 -12.82
C SER A 77 15.78 27.82 -12.69
N SER A 78 14.49 27.93 -12.93
CA SER A 78 13.72 29.17 -12.85
C SER A 78 13.42 29.61 -11.41
N LEU A 79 13.65 28.74 -10.41
CA LEU A 79 13.32 29.00 -9.00
C LEU A 79 14.48 29.62 -8.21
N ASN A 80 15.70 29.59 -8.75
CA ASN A 80 16.87 30.09 -8.04
C ASN A 80 16.75 31.61 -7.79
N ASN A 81 16.77 31.99 -6.51
CA ASN A 81 16.76 33.40 -6.03
C ASN A 81 15.48 34.20 -6.33
N VAL A 82 14.41 33.57 -6.81
CA VAL A 82 13.16 34.28 -7.15
C VAL A 82 12.18 34.31 -5.97
N ILE A 83 12.14 33.26 -5.16
CA ILE A 83 11.21 33.12 -4.03
C ILE A 83 12.01 33.21 -2.72
N ASP A 84 11.78 34.28 -1.98
CA ASP A 84 12.24 34.47 -0.62
C ASP A 84 11.15 34.06 0.42
N SER A 85 11.47 34.16 1.70
CA SER A 85 10.55 33.76 2.77
C SER A 85 9.26 34.60 2.79
N GLU A 86 9.33 35.88 2.45
CA GLU A 86 8.17 36.77 2.42
C GLU A 86 7.22 36.39 1.29
N ARG A 87 7.75 36.25 0.07
CA ARG A 87 6.97 35.82 -1.11
C ARG A 87 6.34 34.45 -0.92
N LEU A 88 7.08 33.49 -0.35
CA LEU A 88 6.55 32.20 -0.03
C LEU A 88 5.39 32.30 0.98
N SER A 89 5.48 33.20 1.97
CA SER A 89 4.43 33.38 2.97
C SER A 89 3.10 33.84 2.34
N TYR A 90 3.12 34.65 1.29
CA TYR A 90 1.91 35.01 0.54
C TYR A 90 1.23 33.78 -0.09
N ILE A 91 2.01 32.91 -0.73
CA ILE A 91 1.46 31.70 -1.36
C ILE A 91 0.91 30.75 -0.28
N VAL A 92 1.60 30.61 0.84
CA VAL A 92 1.16 29.79 1.99
C VAL A 92 -0.15 30.34 2.58
N LYS A 93 -0.30 31.66 2.73
CA LYS A 93 -1.52 32.33 3.18
C LYS A 93 -2.68 32.18 2.18
N LEU A 94 -2.40 32.27 0.87
CA LEU A 94 -3.39 32.05 -0.17
C LEU A 94 -3.84 30.57 -0.24
N ALA A 95 -2.96 29.63 0.13
CA ALA A 95 -3.33 28.24 0.33
C ALA A 95 -4.17 28.01 1.60
N GLY A 96 -4.49 29.06 2.37
CA GLY A 96 -5.22 28.98 3.63
C GLY A 96 -4.44 28.30 4.76
N LEU A 97 -3.11 28.21 4.63
CA LEU A 97 -2.24 27.58 5.63
C LEU A 97 -1.76 28.64 6.62
N VAL A 98 -2.56 28.87 7.65
CA VAL A 98 -2.31 29.87 8.70
C VAL A 98 -2.29 29.17 10.07
N PRO A 99 -1.60 29.74 11.07
CA PRO A 99 -1.66 29.25 12.44
C PRO A 99 -3.10 29.26 12.99
N GLU A 100 -3.34 28.48 14.04
CA GLU A 100 -4.68 28.27 14.61
C GLU A 100 -5.32 29.59 15.08
N GLU A 101 -4.54 30.49 15.66
CA GLU A 101 -5.03 31.82 16.09
C GLU A 101 -5.57 32.63 14.91
N GLU A 102 -4.82 32.68 13.80
CA GLU A 102 -5.24 33.41 12.59
C GLU A 102 -6.40 32.70 11.88
N ALA A 103 -6.48 31.37 11.96
CA ALA A 103 -7.60 30.60 11.41
C ALA A 103 -8.91 30.92 12.14
N LEU A 104 -8.87 31.06 13.45
CA LEU A 104 -10.05 31.44 14.26
C LEU A 104 -10.58 32.84 13.92
N GLU A 105 -9.68 33.79 13.66
CA GLU A 105 -10.07 35.17 13.23
C GLU A 105 -10.75 35.17 11.86
N ARG A 106 -10.47 34.19 11.02
CA ARG A 106 -10.99 34.08 9.65
C ARG A 106 -12.27 33.25 9.51
N LEU A 107 -12.83 32.69 10.58
CA LEU A 107 -14.00 31.79 10.54
C LEU A 107 -15.21 32.38 9.81
N ASN A 108 -15.36 33.72 9.79
CA ASN A 108 -16.47 34.41 9.14
C ASN A 108 -16.13 34.94 7.73
N GLN A 109 -14.94 34.63 7.20
CA GLN A 109 -14.55 35.08 5.87
C GLN A 109 -14.94 34.05 4.82
N GLN A 110 -15.49 34.52 3.70
CA GLN A 110 -15.77 33.65 2.56
C GLN A 110 -14.45 33.19 1.94
N ILE A 111 -14.20 31.87 1.94
CA ILE A 111 -12.99 31.27 1.41
C ILE A 111 -13.17 30.99 -0.09
N ASN A 112 -12.22 31.47 -0.91
CA ASN A 112 -12.17 31.12 -2.31
C ASN A 112 -11.34 29.85 -2.51
N TYR A 113 -12.01 28.70 -2.54
CA TYR A 113 -11.35 27.39 -2.67
C TYR A 113 -10.64 27.17 -4.01
N GLU A 114 -10.98 27.89 -5.07
CA GLU A 114 -10.24 27.83 -6.33
C GLU A 114 -8.83 28.42 -6.17
N VAL A 115 -8.73 29.57 -5.50
CA VAL A 115 -7.43 30.19 -5.15
C VAL A 115 -6.63 29.29 -4.21
N VAL A 116 -7.28 28.75 -3.16
CA VAL A 116 -6.64 27.81 -2.21
C VAL A 116 -6.05 26.62 -2.96
N THR A 117 -6.83 25.99 -3.83
CA THR A 117 -6.38 24.81 -4.59
C THR A 117 -5.22 25.14 -5.53
N GLU A 118 -5.27 26.25 -6.26
CA GLU A 118 -4.14 26.63 -7.13
C GLU A 118 -2.88 26.98 -6.33
N ALA A 119 -3.03 27.61 -5.15
CA ALA A 119 -1.90 27.88 -4.26
C ALA A 119 -1.26 26.59 -3.72
N GLN A 120 -2.08 25.58 -3.34
CA GLN A 120 -1.59 24.26 -2.90
C GLN A 120 -0.84 23.53 -4.02
N LYS A 121 -1.34 23.58 -5.26
CA LYS A 121 -0.65 23.03 -6.44
C LYS A 121 0.70 23.72 -6.67
N CYS A 122 0.75 25.05 -6.53
CA CYS A 122 1.99 25.81 -6.60
C CYS A 122 2.97 25.37 -5.51
N LEU A 123 2.54 25.32 -4.25
CA LEU A 123 3.38 24.88 -3.14
C LEU A 123 3.91 23.45 -3.36
N SER A 124 3.10 22.55 -3.87
CA SER A 124 3.52 21.18 -4.17
C SER A 124 4.67 21.15 -5.20
N ASN A 125 4.58 21.94 -6.28
CA ASN A 125 5.64 22.04 -7.26
C ASN A 125 6.90 22.72 -6.68
N LEU A 126 6.72 23.79 -5.92
CA LEU A 126 7.81 24.56 -5.30
C LEU A 126 8.58 23.71 -4.28
N VAL A 127 7.88 22.96 -3.43
CA VAL A 127 8.48 22.04 -2.48
C VAL A 127 9.18 20.88 -3.20
N TYR A 128 8.59 20.36 -4.27
CA TYR A 128 9.22 19.27 -5.01
C TYR A 128 10.54 19.70 -5.69
N ASN A 129 10.59 20.92 -6.26
CA ASN A 129 11.68 21.37 -7.10
C ASN A 129 12.75 22.22 -6.38
N SER A 130 12.56 22.64 -5.11
CA SER A 130 13.53 23.53 -4.45
C SER A 130 13.81 23.16 -2.98
N LYS A 131 15.06 22.76 -2.71
CA LYS A 131 15.54 22.49 -1.33
C LYS A 131 15.46 23.71 -0.40
N ALA A 132 15.62 24.93 -0.93
CA ALA A 132 15.48 26.14 -0.13
C ALA A 132 14.02 26.32 0.33
N ILE A 133 13.06 26.13 -0.58
CA ILE A 133 11.63 26.22 -0.26
C ILE A 133 11.20 25.11 0.70
N GLN A 134 11.71 23.88 0.53
CA GLN A 134 11.48 22.80 1.51
C GLN A 134 11.81 23.23 2.92
N ARG A 135 13.02 23.79 3.14
CA ARG A 135 13.47 24.28 4.45
C ARG A 135 12.59 25.41 4.97
N MET A 136 12.21 26.36 4.12
CA MET A 136 11.32 27.46 4.51
C MET A 136 9.93 26.95 4.92
N CYS A 137 9.36 25.97 4.22
CA CYS A 137 8.06 25.39 4.56
C CYS A 137 8.10 24.57 5.87
N CYS A 138 9.26 24.05 6.28
CA CYS A 138 9.40 23.32 7.54
C CYS A 138 9.41 24.26 8.77
N VAL A 139 9.68 25.55 8.60
CA VAL A 139 9.80 26.52 9.71
C VAL A 139 8.74 27.61 9.72
N ASN A 140 8.02 27.82 8.61
CA ASN A 140 6.94 28.81 8.51
C ASN A 140 5.58 28.22 8.95
N SER A 141 4.48 28.91 8.68
CA SER A 141 3.11 28.50 9.02
C SER A 141 2.56 27.31 8.19
N CYS A 142 3.33 26.75 7.26
CA CYS A 142 2.85 25.68 6.38
C CYS A 142 2.45 24.42 7.18
N ILE A 143 3.34 23.91 8.03
CA ILE A 143 3.05 22.72 8.85
C ILE A 143 1.94 22.99 9.88
N PRO A 144 2.01 24.05 10.71
CA PRO A 144 0.91 24.40 11.63
C PRO A 144 -0.44 24.54 10.92
N GLY A 145 -0.48 25.20 9.76
CA GLY A 145 -1.69 25.38 8.97
C GLY A 145 -2.25 24.08 8.41
N LEU A 146 -1.39 23.17 7.90
CA LEU A 146 -1.81 21.84 7.46
C LEU A 146 -2.43 21.04 8.61
N MET A 147 -1.79 21.07 9.78
CA MET A 147 -2.28 20.35 10.96
C MET A 147 -3.58 20.96 11.51
N CYS A 148 -3.72 22.28 11.46
CA CYS A 148 -4.97 22.96 11.82
C CYS A 148 -6.13 22.49 10.91
N ARG A 149 -5.93 22.45 9.59
CA ARG A 149 -6.94 21.95 8.65
C ARG A 149 -7.21 20.44 8.79
N LEU A 150 -6.20 19.64 9.14
CA LEU A 150 -6.38 18.22 9.40
C LEU A 150 -7.30 17.96 10.60
N LYS A 151 -7.26 18.80 11.64
CA LYS A 151 -8.21 18.74 12.77
C LYS A 151 -9.67 18.95 12.33
N THR A 152 -9.90 19.74 11.28
CA THR A 152 -11.24 20.03 10.73
C THR A 152 -11.58 19.18 9.50
N PHE A 153 -10.89 18.09 9.28
CA PHE A 153 -11.03 17.26 8.08
C PHE A 153 -12.45 16.69 7.88
N LYS A 154 -13.21 16.54 8.98
CA LYS A 154 -14.60 16.05 8.97
C LYS A 154 -15.60 17.08 8.43
N ASP A 155 -15.20 18.34 8.28
CA ASP A 155 -16.05 19.41 7.78
C ASP A 155 -16.54 19.08 6.36
N PRO A 156 -17.87 18.97 6.13
CA PRO A 156 -18.43 18.69 4.82
C PRO A 156 -18.24 19.85 3.83
N ASP A 157 -18.10 21.09 4.33
CA ASP A 157 -17.91 22.27 3.49
C ASP A 157 -16.48 22.39 2.95
N LEU A 158 -15.52 21.61 3.51
CA LEU A 158 -14.15 21.56 3.01
C LEU A 158 -14.08 20.69 1.73
N PRO A 159 -13.79 21.26 0.54
CA PRO A 159 -13.77 20.51 -0.70
C PRO A 159 -12.75 19.37 -0.71
N HIS A 160 -13.13 18.24 -1.31
CA HIS A 160 -12.27 17.07 -1.42
C HIS A 160 -10.89 17.39 -2.06
N VAL A 161 -10.89 18.24 -3.08
CA VAL A 161 -9.64 18.63 -3.77
C VAL A 161 -8.66 19.35 -2.83
N VAL A 162 -9.16 20.15 -1.87
CA VAL A 162 -8.33 20.82 -0.86
C VAL A 162 -7.76 19.77 0.09
N LYS A 163 -8.59 18.83 0.57
CA LYS A 163 -8.17 17.69 1.42
C LYS A 163 -7.05 16.88 0.76
N TYR A 164 -7.22 16.59 -0.53
CA TYR A 164 -6.22 15.85 -1.31
C TYR A 164 -4.87 16.59 -1.39
N PHE A 165 -4.87 17.90 -1.73
CA PHE A 165 -3.64 18.65 -1.85
C PHE A 165 -2.98 18.95 -0.51
N ASP A 166 -3.72 19.01 0.59
CA ASP A 166 -3.15 19.04 1.94
C ASP A 166 -2.35 17.78 2.23
N MET A 167 -2.92 16.61 1.96
CA MET A 167 -2.22 15.33 2.15
C MET A 167 -1.04 15.19 1.19
N ARG A 168 -1.19 15.64 -0.04
CA ARG A 168 -0.10 15.67 -1.02
C ARG A 168 1.06 16.54 -0.56
N LEU A 169 0.78 17.73 -0.05
CA LEU A 169 1.80 18.64 0.46
C LEU A 169 2.47 18.08 1.72
N LEU A 170 1.69 17.51 2.64
CA LEU A 170 2.20 16.86 3.85
C LEU A 170 3.08 15.66 3.50
N PHE A 171 2.69 14.85 2.52
CA PHE A 171 3.53 13.76 2.00
C PHE A 171 4.86 14.27 1.46
N LEU A 172 4.86 15.30 0.61
CA LEU A 172 6.09 15.87 0.06
C LEU A 172 7.00 16.37 1.17
N LEU A 173 6.48 17.15 2.12
CA LEU A 173 7.26 17.70 3.23
C LEU A 173 7.83 16.60 4.13
N THR A 174 7.03 15.58 4.47
CA THR A 174 7.51 14.46 5.29
C THR A 174 8.51 13.57 4.55
N ALA A 175 8.45 13.50 3.21
CA ALA A 175 9.42 12.75 2.41
C ALA A 175 10.79 13.43 2.37
N VAL A 176 10.81 14.77 2.19
CA VAL A 176 12.06 15.51 1.96
C VAL A 176 12.68 16.09 3.24
N CYS A 177 11.89 16.31 4.30
CA CYS A 177 12.32 16.88 5.58
C CYS A 177 12.12 15.88 6.72
N ALA A 178 13.12 15.08 7.04
CA ALA A 178 13.03 14.07 8.09
C ALA A 178 12.76 14.69 9.50
N ASP A 179 13.31 15.88 9.74
CA ASP A 179 13.25 16.55 11.05
C ASP A 179 11.83 16.94 11.49
N ILE A 180 10.89 17.07 10.55
CA ILE A 180 9.49 17.38 10.90
C ILE A 180 8.70 16.15 11.36
N ARG A 181 9.15 14.93 11.06
CA ARG A 181 8.42 13.70 11.37
C ARG A 181 8.21 13.48 12.88
N PRO A 182 9.23 13.61 13.75
CA PRO A 182 9.03 13.53 15.20
C PRO A 182 8.05 14.60 15.70
N ARG A 183 8.18 15.85 15.24
CA ARG A 183 7.28 16.94 15.63
C ARG A 183 5.83 16.65 15.21
N LEU A 184 5.61 16.13 14.01
CA LEU A 184 4.27 15.74 13.55
C LEU A 184 3.66 14.65 14.42
N ARG A 185 4.47 13.69 14.92
CA ARG A 185 3.99 12.64 15.83
C ARG A 185 3.68 13.20 17.21
N SER A 186 4.67 13.82 17.88
CA SER A 186 4.60 14.17 19.29
C SER A 186 3.89 15.51 19.55
N GLU A 187 4.20 16.59 18.79
CA GLU A 187 3.64 17.92 19.05
C GLU A 187 2.24 18.10 18.43
N TYR A 188 2.00 17.51 17.26
CA TYR A 188 0.77 17.70 16.51
C TYR A 188 -0.18 16.49 16.53
N HIS A 189 0.18 15.38 17.18
CA HIS A 189 -0.61 14.13 17.20
C HIS A 189 -1.04 13.66 15.81
N GLY A 190 -0.14 13.81 14.84
CA GLY A 190 -0.44 13.59 13.42
C GLY A 190 -0.89 12.16 13.11
N LEU A 191 -0.38 11.15 13.82
CA LEU A 191 -0.82 9.75 13.63
C LEU A 191 -2.30 9.60 13.95
N THR A 192 -2.77 10.16 15.07
CA THR A 192 -4.18 10.11 15.48
C THR A 192 -5.10 10.67 14.39
N TYR A 193 -4.83 11.88 13.92
CA TYR A 193 -5.67 12.52 12.90
C TYR A 193 -5.63 11.81 11.54
N LEU A 194 -4.45 11.32 11.12
CA LEU A 194 -4.33 10.60 9.84
C LEU A 194 -5.03 9.24 9.89
N ILE A 195 -4.97 8.54 11.02
CA ILE A 195 -5.72 7.30 11.25
C ILE A 195 -7.23 7.57 11.21
N GLU A 196 -7.69 8.67 11.84
CA GLU A 196 -9.10 9.07 11.77
C GLU A 196 -9.56 9.37 10.33
N VAL A 197 -8.70 9.94 9.48
CA VAL A 197 -9.02 10.16 8.06
C VAL A 197 -9.25 8.85 7.33
N LEU A 198 -8.42 7.82 7.57
CA LEU A 198 -8.60 6.50 6.99
C LEU A 198 -9.90 5.84 7.48
N ASP A 199 -10.16 5.90 8.79
CA ASP A 199 -11.39 5.38 9.40
C ASP A 199 -12.63 6.03 8.79
N LEU A 200 -12.63 7.35 8.66
CA LEU A 200 -13.73 8.09 8.05
C LEU A 200 -13.92 7.69 6.59
N SER A 201 -12.84 7.58 5.83
CA SER A 201 -12.90 7.19 4.41
C SER A 201 -13.48 5.77 4.23
N LEU A 202 -13.09 4.82 5.09
CA LEU A 202 -13.64 3.46 5.08
C LEU A 202 -15.13 3.46 5.42
N LYS A 203 -15.55 4.16 6.49
CA LYS A 203 -16.95 4.23 6.91
C LYS A 203 -17.83 4.85 5.83
N THR A 204 -17.42 5.98 5.26
CA THR A 204 -18.16 6.64 4.19
C THR A 204 -18.34 5.73 2.97
N SER A 205 -17.27 5.04 2.54
CA SER A 205 -17.35 4.12 1.41
C SER A 205 -18.19 2.88 1.71
N GLN A 206 -18.21 2.40 2.95
CA GLN A 206 -19.06 1.30 3.37
C GLN A 206 -20.54 1.71 3.36
N GLU A 207 -20.88 2.86 3.93
CA GLU A 207 -22.23 3.42 3.92
C GLU A 207 -22.73 3.64 2.48
N GLU A 208 -21.90 4.19 1.59
CA GLU A 208 -22.21 4.34 0.17
C GLU A 208 -22.47 2.99 -0.53
N SER A 209 -21.70 1.95 -0.16
CA SER A 209 -21.83 0.59 -0.73
C SER A 209 -23.11 -0.09 -0.22
N GLU A 210 -23.45 0.05 1.05
CA GLU A 210 -24.66 -0.50 1.67
C GLU A 210 -25.94 0.12 1.09
N LEU A 211 -25.94 1.41 0.82
CA LEU A 211 -27.07 2.12 0.17
C LEU A 211 -27.36 1.61 -1.26
N GLN A 212 -26.39 1.00 -1.93
CA GLN A 212 -26.52 0.42 -3.28
C GLN A 212 -27.02 -1.03 -3.28
N LEU A 213 -27.04 -1.72 -2.12
CA LEU A 213 -27.50 -3.09 -2.00
C LEU A 213 -29.01 -3.16 -1.75
N VAL A 214 -29.76 -3.70 -2.70
CA VAL A 214 -31.22 -3.86 -2.62
C VAL A 214 -31.66 -5.03 -1.71
N ASN A 215 -30.74 -5.96 -1.34
CA ASN A 215 -31.03 -7.16 -0.55
C ASN A 215 -29.95 -7.40 0.51
N GLY A 216 -30.17 -6.97 1.75
CA GLY A 216 -29.21 -6.94 2.83
C GLY A 216 -28.92 -8.27 3.54
N TYR A 217 -28.25 -9.23 2.90
CA TYR A 217 -27.86 -10.52 3.54
C TYR A 217 -26.35 -10.71 3.78
N ALA A 218 -25.49 -9.79 3.34
CA ALA A 218 -24.06 -9.83 3.65
C ALA A 218 -23.50 -8.40 3.76
N PRO A 219 -22.46 -8.14 4.58
CA PRO A 219 -21.80 -6.84 4.60
C PRO A 219 -21.24 -6.53 3.22
N ALA A 220 -21.55 -5.32 2.72
CA ALA A 220 -21.11 -4.88 1.41
C ALA A 220 -19.57 -4.78 1.37
N PRO A 221 -18.92 -5.21 0.27
CA PRO A 221 -17.50 -4.94 0.10
C PRO A 221 -17.28 -3.42 0.00
N VAL A 222 -16.23 -2.91 0.65
CA VAL A 222 -15.84 -1.50 0.56
C VAL A 222 -15.31 -1.22 -0.84
N ILE A 223 -15.96 -0.30 -1.56
CA ILE A 223 -15.57 0.11 -2.92
C ILE A 223 -15.34 1.61 -2.94
N PHE A 224 -14.08 2.03 -2.97
CA PHE A 224 -13.73 3.43 -3.08
C PHE A 224 -14.03 4.00 -4.47
N ASN A 225 -14.58 5.21 -4.51
CA ASN A 225 -14.57 6.01 -5.72
C ASN A 225 -13.15 6.56 -5.99
N ASP A 226 -12.95 7.20 -7.15
CA ASP A 226 -11.63 7.64 -7.59
C ASP A 226 -11.00 8.70 -6.67
N GLU A 227 -11.80 9.64 -6.18
CA GLU A 227 -11.37 10.71 -5.30
C GLU A 227 -10.99 10.17 -3.91
N GLN A 228 -11.82 9.29 -3.34
CA GLN A 228 -11.54 8.63 -2.07
C GLN A 228 -10.25 7.79 -2.15
N ALA A 229 -10.06 7.03 -3.22
CA ALA A 229 -8.86 6.23 -3.43
C ALA A 229 -7.59 7.08 -3.52
N GLU A 230 -7.64 8.19 -4.23
CA GLU A 230 -6.52 9.13 -4.34
C GLU A 230 -6.15 9.73 -2.98
N LEU A 231 -7.15 10.17 -2.21
CA LEU A 231 -6.94 10.71 -0.88
C LEU A 231 -6.33 9.69 0.07
N VAL A 232 -6.92 8.49 0.16
CA VAL A 232 -6.42 7.38 1.00
C VAL A 232 -4.98 7.05 0.65
N ASN A 233 -4.63 7.02 -0.65
CA ASN A 233 -3.26 6.77 -1.09
C ASN A 233 -2.27 7.85 -0.62
N GLU A 234 -2.65 9.15 -0.63
CA GLU A 234 -1.78 10.20 -0.09
C GLU A 234 -1.60 10.06 1.43
N VAL A 235 -2.68 9.74 2.17
CA VAL A 235 -2.62 9.51 3.62
C VAL A 235 -1.70 8.33 3.97
N LEU A 236 -1.81 7.20 3.26
CA LEU A 236 -0.94 6.03 3.46
C LEU A 236 0.54 6.38 3.27
N LYS A 237 0.87 7.21 2.28
CA LYS A 237 2.25 7.67 2.04
C LYS A 237 2.76 8.59 3.16
N VAL A 238 1.91 9.46 3.72
CA VAL A 238 2.27 10.28 4.89
C VAL A 238 2.53 9.39 6.09
N LEU A 239 1.63 8.46 6.39
CA LEU A 239 1.76 7.52 7.49
C LEU A 239 3.04 6.68 7.37
N TYR A 240 3.35 6.18 6.16
CA TYR A 240 4.60 5.47 5.91
C TYR A 240 5.82 6.31 6.33
N ASN A 241 5.88 7.60 5.93
CA ASN A 241 6.97 8.49 6.30
C ASN A 241 7.06 8.73 7.80
N LEU A 242 5.92 8.81 8.50
CA LEU A 242 5.88 9.05 9.94
C LEU A 242 6.28 7.82 10.76
N VAL A 243 5.89 6.62 10.30
CA VAL A 243 6.12 5.37 11.04
C VAL A 243 7.50 4.77 10.76
N LEU A 244 8.12 5.09 9.62
CA LEU A 244 9.39 4.49 9.15
C LEU A 244 10.53 4.47 10.19
N HIS A 245 10.53 5.37 11.16
CA HIS A 245 11.57 5.52 12.18
C HIS A 245 11.08 5.25 13.61
N ILE A 246 9.91 4.64 13.78
CA ILE A 246 9.46 4.13 15.07
C ILE A 246 10.31 2.89 15.39
N ASP A 247 10.79 2.77 16.64
CA ASP A 247 11.51 1.59 17.07
C ASP A 247 10.55 0.39 17.16
N LYS A 248 10.69 -0.53 16.22
CA LYS A 248 9.86 -1.73 16.14
C LYS A 248 10.03 -2.67 17.34
N ASN A 249 11.10 -2.55 18.11
CA ASN A 249 11.43 -3.48 19.19
C ASN A 249 11.00 -2.97 20.57
N SER A 250 10.81 -1.67 20.71
CA SER A 250 10.45 -1.03 21.98
C SER A 250 9.60 0.22 21.73
N PRO A 251 8.43 0.09 21.09
CA PRO A 251 7.50 1.21 20.95
C PRO A 251 6.97 1.60 22.35
N ASP A 252 6.56 2.84 22.51
CA ASP A 252 5.83 3.26 23.70
C ASP A 252 4.35 2.84 23.63
N GLU A 253 3.59 2.93 24.74
CA GLU A 253 2.20 2.47 24.80
C GLU A 253 1.27 3.21 23.82
N GLU A 254 1.54 4.49 23.55
CA GLU A 254 0.77 5.28 22.58
C GLU A 254 1.08 4.83 21.15
N GLU A 255 2.35 4.63 20.84
CA GLU A 255 2.80 4.10 19.52
C GLU A 255 2.24 2.71 19.25
N ASP A 256 2.24 1.82 20.27
CA ASP A 256 1.62 0.49 20.17
C ASP A 256 0.13 0.58 19.84
N SER A 257 -0.61 1.41 20.55
CA SER A 257 -2.04 1.62 20.30
C SER A 257 -2.32 2.13 18.89
N HIS A 258 -1.52 3.09 18.42
CA HIS A 258 -1.63 3.59 17.04
C HIS A 258 -1.31 2.50 16.01
N CYS A 259 -0.28 1.70 16.23
CA CYS A 259 0.10 0.61 15.33
C CYS A 259 -0.99 -0.47 15.27
N LEU A 260 -1.55 -0.90 16.40
CA LEU A 260 -2.65 -1.87 16.45
C LEU A 260 -3.88 -1.36 15.68
N ARG A 261 -4.29 -0.11 15.91
CA ARG A 261 -5.40 0.50 15.18
C ARG A 261 -5.11 0.58 13.69
N LEU A 262 -3.89 0.96 13.33
CA LEU A 262 -3.48 1.09 11.94
C LEU A 262 -3.50 -0.28 11.22
N ILE A 263 -3.00 -1.34 11.82
CA ILE A 263 -3.05 -2.69 11.22
C ILE A 263 -4.49 -3.15 10.98
N SER A 264 -5.40 -2.89 11.90
CA SER A 264 -6.83 -3.18 11.71
C SER A 264 -7.42 -2.45 10.50
N ILE A 265 -7.04 -1.18 10.29
CA ILE A 265 -7.43 -0.39 9.12
C ILE A 265 -6.78 -0.94 7.84
N LEU A 266 -5.48 -1.26 7.88
CA LEU A 266 -4.77 -1.81 6.73
C LEU A 266 -5.34 -3.17 6.31
N ARG A 267 -5.81 -3.99 7.26
CA ARG A 267 -6.59 -5.19 6.99
C ARG A 267 -7.83 -4.87 6.16
N SER A 268 -8.61 -3.88 6.56
CA SER A 268 -9.81 -3.45 5.84
C SER A 268 -9.48 -2.90 4.44
N LEU A 269 -8.36 -2.16 4.30
CA LEU A 269 -7.89 -1.63 3.00
C LEU A 269 -7.42 -2.72 2.03
N LEU A 270 -6.85 -3.83 2.52
CA LEU A 270 -6.51 -4.98 1.68
C LEU A 270 -7.75 -5.72 1.14
N LEU A 271 -8.86 -5.66 1.88
CA LEU A 271 -10.15 -6.23 1.46
C LEU A 271 -10.95 -5.27 0.57
N ALA A 272 -10.64 -3.97 0.63
CA ALA A 272 -11.28 -2.95 -0.18
C ALA A 272 -10.82 -3.00 -1.64
N THR A 273 -11.69 -2.51 -2.52
CA THR A 273 -11.41 -2.36 -3.95
C THR A 273 -11.74 -0.95 -4.42
N THR A 274 -11.39 -0.63 -5.64
CA THR A 274 -11.80 0.60 -6.32
C THR A 274 -12.48 0.26 -7.65
N ARG A 275 -13.14 1.22 -8.26
CA ARG A 275 -13.75 1.02 -9.59
C ARG A 275 -12.72 0.80 -10.69
N CYS A 276 -11.49 1.23 -10.50
CA CYS A 276 -10.38 1.13 -11.44
C CYS A 276 -9.33 0.13 -10.91
N PRO A 277 -9.03 -0.97 -11.63
CA PRO A 277 -8.07 -1.98 -11.20
C PRO A 277 -6.67 -1.40 -10.89
N GLU A 278 -6.21 -0.40 -11.65
CA GLU A 278 -4.91 0.23 -11.45
C GLU A 278 -4.87 1.03 -10.14
N LYS A 279 -6.00 1.65 -9.76
CA LYS A 279 -6.12 2.35 -8.47
C LYS A 279 -6.19 1.36 -7.30
N THR A 280 -6.87 0.22 -7.48
CA THR A 280 -6.85 -0.89 -6.50
C THR A 280 -5.43 -1.40 -6.30
N ASP A 281 -4.70 -1.61 -7.38
CA ASP A 281 -3.31 -2.04 -7.34
C ASP A 281 -2.41 -1.04 -6.60
N THR A 282 -2.60 0.25 -6.83
CA THR A 282 -1.89 1.33 -6.13
C THR A 282 -2.24 1.35 -4.64
N LEU A 283 -3.52 1.18 -4.29
CA LEU A 283 -4.00 1.11 -2.90
C LEU A 283 -3.34 -0.07 -2.16
N HIS A 284 -3.39 -1.26 -2.73
CA HIS A 284 -2.78 -2.45 -2.13
C HIS A 284 -1.26 -2.31 -2.03
N SER A 285 -0.59 -1.72 -3.03
CA SER A 285 0.86 -1.45 -2.99
C SER A 285 1.24 -0.53 -1.83
N ASN A 286 0.51 0.58 -1.62
CA ASN A 286 0.77 1.50 -0.51
C ASN A 286 0.44 0.85 0.85
N THR A 287 -0.61 0.03 0.91
CA THR A 287 -0.96 -0.74 2.11
C THR A 287 0.13 -1.75 2.48
N VAL A 288 0.65 -2.50 1.51
CA VAL A 288 1.78 -3.43 1.69
C VAL A 288 3.04 -2.70 2.16
N ASN A 289 3.36 -1.55 1.57
CA ASN A 289 4.51 -0.75 1.99
C ASN A 289 4.38 -0.28 3.45
N LEU A 290 3.18 0.11 3.87
CA LEU A 290 2.96 0.55 5.25
C LEU A 290 2.98 -0.64 6.22
N LEU A 291 2.42 -1.80 5.86
CA LEU A 291 2.51 -3.02 6.67
C LEU A 291 3.97 -3.45 6.90
N LEU A 292 4.83 -3.29 5.91
CA LEU A 292 6.24 -3.66 6.00
C LEU A 292 7.01 -2.86 7.07
N VAL A 293 6.56 -1.67 7.43
CA VAL A 293 7.17 -0.86 8.48
C VAL A 293 6.51 -1.04 9.86
N MET A 294 5.45 -1.85 9.96
CA MET A 294 4.81 -2.19 11.23
C MET A 294 5.66 -3.17 12.06
N PRO A 295 5.49 -3.20 13.39
CA PRO A 295 6.10 -4.21 14.24
C PRO A 295 5.64 -5.63 13.87
N PRO A 296 6.57 -6.60 13.69
CA PRO A 296 6.20 -7.95 13.24
C PRO A 296 5.32 -8.75 14.21
N ASN A 297 5.40 -8.47 15.51
CA ASN A 297 4.56 -9.09 16.54
C ASN A 297 3.07 -8.75 16.40
N MET A 298 2.72 -7.70 15.65
CA MET A 298 1.36 -7.25 15.45
C MET A 298 0.67 -7.84 14.21
N TYR A 299 1.36 -8.65 13.41
CA TYR A 299 0.74 -9.26 12.22
C TYR A 299 -0.41 -10.22 12.53
N GLU A 300 -0.56 -10.64 13.78
CA GLU A 300 -1.70 -11.45 14.22
C GLU A 300 -3.03 -10.68 14.10
N GLU A 301 -3.00 -9.35 14.22
CA GLU A 301 -4.18 -8.49 14.06
C GLU A 301 -4.74 -8.47 12.61
N LEU A 302 -3.99 -8.98 11.64
CA LEU A 302 -4.50 -9.20 10.29
C LEU A 302 -5.48 -10.37 10.23
N LEU A 303 -5.48 -11.24 11.25
CA LEU A 303 -6.37 -12.38 11.37
C LEU A 303 -7.57 -12.03 12.25
N SER A 304 -8.75 -12.51 11.91
CA SER A 304 -9.93 -12.45 12.79
C SER A 304 -10.38 -13.86 13.16
N ASP A 305 -11.00 -13.98 14.31
CA ASP A 305 -11.64 -15.25 14.68
C ASP A 305 -12.83 -15.51 13.78
N MET A 306 -13.00 -16.77 13.36
CA MET A 306 -14.22 -17.16 12.65
C MET A 306 -15.42 -17.06 13.60
N PRO A 307 -16.57 -16.54 13.15
CA PRO A 307 -17.78 -16.56 13.95
C PRO A 307 -18.08 -18.00 14.38
N GLN A 308 -18.07 -18.27 15.67
CA GLN A 308 -18.55 -19.57 16.16
C GLN A 308 -20.02 -19.69 15.74
N ALA A 309 -20.34 -20.71 14.96
CA ALA A 309 -21.73 -21.05 14.67
C ALA A 309 -22.42 -21.30 15.99
N ASN A 310 -23.24 -20.35 16.46
CA ASN A 310 -24.01 -20.48 17.68
C ASN A 310 -24.87 -21.74 17.56
N SER A 311 -24.50 -22.79 18.25
CA SER A 311 -25.24 -24.03 18.41
C SER A 311 -26.42 -23.88 19.39
N GLU A 312 -27.00 -22.66 19.49
CA GLU A 312 -28.17 -22.38 20.36
C GLU A 312 -29.29 -21.67 19.60
N HIS A 313 -29.79 -22.32 18.55
CA HIS A 313 -31.21 -22.26 18.24
C HIS A 313 -31.67 -23.68 18.02
N GLY A 314 -32.21 -24.24 19.11
CA GLY A 314 -32.89 -25.53 19.08
C GLY A 314 -33.90 -25.54 17.94
N LEU A 315 -33.66 -26.40 16.97
CA LEU A 315 -34.67 -26.79 16.01
C LEU A 315 -35.88 -27.30 16.83
N PRO A 316 -37.11 -26.86 16.51
CA PRO A 316 -38.29 -27.42 17.13
C PRO A 316 -38.28 -28.95 16.91
N PRO A 317 -38.67 -29.74 17.91
CA PRO A 317 -38.66 -31.21 17.79
C PRO A 317 -39.50 -31.61 16.56
N PRO A 318 -39.06 -32.61 15.80
CA PRO A 318 -39.82 -33.09 14.65
C PRO A 318 -41.18 -33.61 15.10
N PRO A 319 -42.26 -33.42 14.29
CA PRO A 319 -43.59 -33.90 14.66
C PRO A 319 -43.58 -35.42 14.86
N PRO A 320 -44.40 -35.97 15.76
CA PRO A 320 -44.39 -37.39 16.10
C PRO A 320 -44.71 -38.23 14.85
N VAL A 321 -43.81 -39.17 14.57
CA VAL A 321 -43.98 -40.15 13.50
C VAL A 321 -45.11 -41.12 13.90
N VAL A 322 -46.20 -41.10 13.14
CA VAL A 322 -47.27 -42.08 13.25
C VAL A 322 -46.72 -43.43 12.77
N THR A 323 -46.55 -44.37 13.69
CA THR A 323 -46.18 -45.75 13.42
C THR A 323 -47.34 -46.47 12.77
N THR A 324 -47.25 -46.82 11.48
CA THR A 324 -48.03 -47.89 10.89
C THR A 324 -47.18 -49.17 10.85
N GLN A 325 -47.75 -50.25 11.39
CA GLN A 325 -47.11 -51.57 11.54
C GLN A 325 -46.82 -52.25 10.20
N PRO A 326 -45.87 -53.21 10.21
CA PRO A 326 -45.29 -53.77 8.98
C PRO A 326 -46.06 -54.98 8.46
N VAL A 327 -46.05 -55.10 7.12
CA VAL A 327 -46.34 -56.39 6.45
C VAL A 327 -45.02 -57.06 6.13
N ALA A 328 -44.98 -58.33 6.51
CA ALA A 328 -43.82 -59.23 6.45
C ALA A 328 -43.36 -59.54 5.02
N GLY A 329 -42.08 -59.72 4.86
CA GLY A 329 -41.48 -60.58 3.80
C GLY A 329 -40.22 -60.02 3.14
N ALA A 330 -39.10 -60.55 3.54
CA ALA A 330 -37.93 -61.03 2.78
C ALA A 330 -36.58 -60.68 3.43
N THR A 331 -36.01 -61.68 3.93
CA THR A 331 -34.59 -62.07 4.14
C THR A 331 -33.46 -61.20 3.66
N ALA A 332 -32.48 -61.05 4.62
CA ALA A 332 -31.02 -61.10 4.46
C ALA A 332 -30.31 -59.80 4.07
N LEU A 333 -29.51 -59.27 4.91
CA LEU A 333 -28.09 -59.48 5.13
C LEU A 333 -27.60 -58.44 6.15
N VAL A 334 -27.01 -58.96 7.20
CA VAL A 334 -26.26 -58.19 8.22
C VAL A 334 -24.98 -57.75 7.57
N GLU A 335 -24.77 -56.44 7.43
CA GLU A 335 -23.45 -55.91 7.25
C GLU A 335 -23.12 -54.88 8.34
N ALA A 336 -21.94 -55.09 8.86
CA ALA A 336 -21.38 -54.52 10.03
C ALA A 336 -21.38 -52.98 10.00
N ALA A 337 -21.76 -52.36 11.13
CA ALA A 337 -21.47 -51.01 11.46
C ALA A 337 -19.95 -50.82 11.49
N CYS A 338 -19.39 -50.34 10.39
CA CYS A 338 -18.04 -49.85 10.37
C CYS A 338 -18.05 -48.50 11.09
N PHE A 339 -17.48 -48.46 12.28
CA PHE A 339 -17.00 -47.21 12.87
C PHE A 339 -15.97 -46.61 11.90
N THR A 340 -16.38 -45.65 11.10
CA THR A 340 -15.44 -44.81 10.39
C THR A 340 -14.84 -43.87 11.43
N GLU A 341 -13.61 -44.19 11.86
CA GLU A 341 -12.70 -43.21 12.41
C GLU A 341 -12.65 -42.04 11.41
N VAL A 342 -13.08 -40.87 11.87
CA VAL A 342 -12.92 -39.61 11.16
C VAL A 342 -11.42 -39.37 11.09
N SER A 343 -10.80 -39.80 10.00
CA SER A 343 -9.42 -39.42 9.72
C SER A 343 -9.39 -37.91 9.49
N GLU A 344 -8.70 -37.19 10.35
CA GLU A 344 -8.43 -35.76 10.29
C GLU A 344 -7.54 -35.36 9.11
N ASN A 345 -7.67 -36.02 7.97
CA ASN A 345 -7.07 -35.60 6.70
C ASN A 345 -8.10 -34.86 5.86
N GLN A 346 -8.61 -33.73 6.38
CA GLN A 346 -9.25 -32.74 5.52
C GLN A 346 -8.17 -32.17 4.59
N ALA A 347 -8.11 -32.68 3.35
CA ALA A 347 -7.53 -31.92 2.26
C ALA A 347 -8.22 -30.55 2.29
N LEU A 348 -7.48 -29.49 2.66
CA LEU A 348 -7.99 -28.13 2.66
C LEU A 348 -8.62 -27.87 1.31
N ASP A 349 -9.92 -27.60 1.29
CA ASP A 349 -10.58 -27.06 0.10
C ASP A 349 -9.73 -25.86 -0.36
N GLU A 350 -9.27 -25.87 -1.60
CA GLU A 350 -8.43 -24.83 -2.17
C GLU A 350 -9.04 -23.41 -2.03
N ARG A 351 -10.33 -23.34 -1.70
CA ARG A 351 -11.10 -22.10 -1.50
C ARG A 351 -11.38 -21.78 -0.04
N SER A 352 -11.03 -22.65 0.92
CA SER A 352 -11.28 -22.37 2.33
C SER A 352 -10.47 -21.19 2.82
N CYS A 353 -11.13 -20.18 3.34
CA CYS A 353 -10.52 -19.02 3.99
C CYS A 353 -10.25 -19.28 5.48
N GLU A 354 -10.66 -20.42 6.02
CA GLU A 354 -10.49 -20.79 7.41
C GLU A 354 -9.26 -21.66 7.61
N TYR A 355 -8.49 -21.34 8.64
CA TYR A 355 -7.39 -22.16 9.12
C TYR A 355 -7.17 -21.96 10.62
N ASP A 356 -7.20 -23.06 11.38
CA ASP A 356 -6.96 -23.06 12.85
C ASP A 356 -7.91 -22.08 13.58
N GLY A 357 -9.20 -22.03 13.16
CA GLY A 357 -10.23 -21.15 13.72
C GLY A 357 -10.08 -19.66 13.34
N LYS A 358 -9.15 -19.33 12.47
CA LYS A 358 -8.89 -17.95 12.00
C LYS A 358 -9.32 -17.75 10.56
N ASP A 359 -9.83 -16.55 10.26
CA ASP A 359 -10.10 -16.07 8.90
C ASP A 359 -8.79 -15.62 8.22
N MET A 360 -8.42 -16.34 7.16
CA MET A 360 -7.21 -16.11 6.37
C MET A 360 -7.46 -15.31 5.09
N THR A 361 -8.62 -14.69 4.93
CA THR A 361 -8.99 -13.98 3.69
C THR A 361 -7.95 -12.93 3.31
N VAL A 362 -7.43 -12.18 4.29
CA VAL A 362 -6.38 -11.17 4.03
C VAL A 362 -5.08 -11.81 3.56
N ILE A 363 -4.71 -12.94 4.15
CA ILE A 363 -3.50 -13.67 3.74
C ILE A 363 -3.64 -14.21 2.32
N LEU A 364 -4.82 -14.70 1.94
CA LEU A 364 -5.11 -15.08 0.55
C LEU A 364 -4.99 -13.87 -0.40
N LYS A 365 -5.53 -12.71 -0.02
CA LYS A 365 -5.37 -11.48 -0.83
C LYS A 365 -3.92 -11.09 -1.03
N LEU A 366 -3.08 -11.20 0.01
CA LEU A 366 -1.64 -10.95 -0.10
C LEU A 366 -0.94 -11.98 -1.00
N LEU A 367 -1.34 -13.27 -0.95
CA LEU A 367 -0.85 -14.30 -1.87
C LEU A 367 -1.27 -14.05 -3.33
N ASP A 368 -2.53 -13.64 -3.56
CA ASP A 368 -3.02 -13.26 -4.89
C ASP A 368 -2.24 -12.04 -5.42
N PHE A 369 -1.98 -11.06 -4.54
CA PHE A 369 -1.19 -9.89 -4.88
C PHE A 369 0.26 -10.27 -5.22
N LEU A 370 0.88 -11.16 -4.43
CA LEU A 370 2.21 -11.73 -4.75
C LEU A 370 2.17 -12.44 -6.11
N ASP A 371 1.19 -13.33 -6.35
CA ASP A 371 1.08 -14.07 -7.60
C ASP A 371 0.92 -13.14 -8.81
N SER A 372 0.16 -12.05 -8.67
CA SER A 372 0.02 -11.03 -9.72
C SER A 372 1.35 -10.37 -10.08
N ARG A 373 2.22 -10.11 -9.08
CA ARG A 373 3.56 -9.54 -9.29
C ARG A 373 4.55 -10.54 -9.89
N LEU A 374 4.35 -11.83 -9.61
CA LEU A 374 5.14 -12.91 -10.19
C LEU A 374 4.73 -13.23 -11.65
N LYS A 375 3.59 -12.73 -12.13
CA LYS A 375 3.09 -12.89 -13.51
C LYS A 375 3.68 -11.92 -14.54
N ALA A 376 4.68 -11.11 -14.19
CA ALA A 376 5.33 -10.24 -15.17
C ALA A 376 5.71 -11.03 -16.44
N PRO A 377 5.56 -10.45 -17.63
CA PRO A 377 5.65 -11.20 -18.88
C PRO A 377 6.96 -11.98 -18.96
N GLU A 378 6.85 -13.26 -19.31
CA GLU A 378 7.96 -14.25 -19.39
C GLU A 378 9.18 -13.75 -20.15
N ASN A 379 9.01 -12.74 -21.02
CA ASN A 379 10.09 -12.13 -21.80
C ASN A 379 10.95 -11.11 -21.03
N GLN A 380 10.57 -10.64 -19.84
CA GLN A 380 11.37 -9.67 -19.08
C GLN A 380 12.40 -10.32 -18.16
N PHE A 381 12.19 -11.57 -17.73
CA PHE A 381 13.14 -12.31 -16.90
C PHE A 381 14.14 -13.14 -17.71
N LEU A 382 13.84 -13.48 -18.96
CA LEU A 382 14.64 -14.41 -19.77
C LEU A 382 15.66 -13.76 -20.70
N THR A 383 15.65 -12.44 -20.88
CA THR A 383 16.62 -11.79 -21.76
C THR A 383 17.45 -10.76 -20.99
N TRP A 384 18.60 -11.21 -20.43
CA TRP A 384 19.65 -10.30 -19.94
C TRP A 384 20.05 -9.20 -20.95
N LYS A 385 19.71 -9.37 -22.23
CA LYS A 385 19.94 -8.37 -23.31
C LYS A 385 18.98 -7.17 -23.28
N THR A 386 17.85 -7.26 -22.60
CA THR A 386 16.83 -6.18 -22.51
C THR A 386 16.70 -5.56 -21.13
N TYR A 387 17.53 -5.98 -20.16
CA TYR A 387 17.54 -5.38 -18.84
C TYR A 387 17.96 -3.91 -18.95
N LYS A 388 17.01 -3.00 -18.72
CA LYS A 388 17.29 -1.57 -18.48
C LYS A 388 17.22 -1.35 -16.98
N PRO A 389 18.35 -1.02 -16.32
CA PRO A 389 18.35 -0.64 -14.91
C PRO A 389 17.43 0.59 -14.74
N GLY A 390 16.37 0.44 -13.96
CA GLY A 390 15.39 1.50 -13.69
C GLY A 390 13.95 1.22 -14.14
N VAL A 391 13.64 0.14 -14.85
CA VAL A 391 12.28 -0.29 -15.19
C VAL A 391 11.72 -1.22 -14.11
N SER A 392 10.84 -0.80 -13.45
CA SER A 392 9.95 -0.88 -12.31
C SER A 392 9.45 -2.26 -11.81
N SER A 393 9.85 -3.39 -12.34
CA SER A 393 9.40 -4.72 -11.89
C SER A 393 9.90 -5.07 -10.49
N ASP A 394 11.16 -4.72 -10.19
CA ASP A 394 11.79 -5.00 -8.89
C ASP A 394 11.16 -4.21 -7.74
N LYS A 395 10.79 -2.95 -8.03
CA LYS A 395 10.24 -2.04 -7.02
C LYS A 395 8.87 -2.46 -6.50
N THR A 396 8.14 -3.28 -7.24
CA THR A 396 6.78 -3.72 -6.87
C THR A 396 6.75 -5.11 -6.25
N LEU A 397 7.68 -6.01 -6.62
CA LEU A 397 7.75 -7.37 -6.11
C LEU A 397 8.50 -7.46 -4.78
N MET A 398 9.57 -6.68 -4.60
CA MET A 398 10.37 -6.69 -3.37
C MET A 398 9.54 -6.42 -2.10
N PRO A 399 8.69 -5.39 -2.03
CA PRO A 399 7.94 -5.11 -0.81
C PRO A 399 7.01 -6.25 -0.40
N ILE A 400 6.22 -6.80 -1.32
CA ILE A 400 5.29 -7.89 -0.98
C ILE A 400 6.04 -9.17 -0.58
N LEU A 401 7.12 -9.51 -1.27
CA LEU A 401 7.90 -10.70 -0.94
C LEU A 401 8.61 -10.54 0.42
N THR A 402 9.12 -9.34 0.74
CA THR A 402 9.69 -9.02 2.05
C THR A 402 8.64 -9.13 3.15
N LEU A 403 7.45 -8.56 2.93
CA LEU A 403 6.33 -8.67 3.88
C LEU A 403 5.97 -10.13 4.14
N MET A 404 5.87 -10.96 3.09
CA MET A 404 5.58 -12.39 3.24
C MET A 404 6.66 -13.13 4.03
N VAL A 405 7.93 -12.77 3.86
CA VAL A 405 9.04 -13.30 4.67
C VAL A 405 8.85 -12.91 6.13
N GLU A 406 8.68 -11.63 6.45
CA GLU A 406 8.53 -11.14 7.82
C GLU A 406 7.32 -11.75 8.53
N MET A 407 6.16 -11.78 7.86
CA MET A 407 4.93 -12.36 8.42
C MET A 407 5.07 -13.86 8.70
N THR A 408 5.67 -14.61 7.78
CA THR A 408 5.86 -16.07 7.97
C THR A 408 6.97 -16.40 8.99
N GLN A 409 7.91 -15.51 9.23
CA GLN A 409 8.87 -15.63 10.35
C GLN A 409 8.18 -15.33 11.69
N ALA A 410 7.42 -14.25 11.76
CA ALA A 410 6.83 -13.76 13.01
C ALA A 410 5.67 -14.61 13.51
N ASN A 411 4.78 -15.08 12.61
CA ASN A 411 3.55 -15.77 13.01
C ASN A 411 3.49 -17.21 12.50
N ARG A 412 3.29 -18.17 13.45
CA ARG A 412 3.23 -19.62 13.16
C ARG A 412 2.00 -19.99 12.32
N ILE A 413 0.82 -19.41 12.61
CA ILE A 413 -0.44 -19.75 11.94
C ILE A 413 -0.36 -19.30 10.49
N ILE A 414 0.08 -18.04 10.26
CA ILE A 414 0.30 -17.49 8.92
C ILE A 414 1.30 -18.38 8.15
N ARG A 415 2.44 -18.75 8.76
CA ARG A 415 3.44 -19.60 8.12
C ARG A 415 2.90 -20.96 7.70
N LYS A 416 2.15 -21.65 8.57
CA LYS A 416 1.53 -22.94 8.26
C LYS A 416 0.53 -22.81 7.09
N PHE A 417 -0.34 -21.81 7.16
CA PHE A 417 -1.32 -21.57 6.11
C PHE A 417 -0.66 -21.25 4.75
N VAL A 418 0.30 -20.32 4.74
CA VAL A 418 1.04 -19.94 3.52
C VAL A 418 1.80 -21.14 2.94
N ARG A 419 2.42 -21.97 3.81
CA ARG A 419 3.09 -23.19 3.37
C ARG A 419 2.14 -24.13 2.63
N LEU A 420 0.95 -24.38 3.16
CA LEU A 420 -0.04 -25.25 2.52
C LEU A 420 -0.47 -24.73 1.14
N ARG A 421 -0.50 -23.40 0.94
CA ARG A 421 -0.86 -22.78 -0.34
C ARG A 421 0.29 -22.71 -1.35
N VAL A 422 1.50 -22.43 -0.87
CA VAL A 422 2.68 -22.23 -1.74
C VAL A 422 3.41 -23.56 -1.99
N LEU A 423 3.50 -24.41 -0.99
CA LEU A 423 4.20 -25.70 -1.02
C LEU A 423 3.25 -26.86 -0.67
N PRO A 424 2.16 -27.09 -1.45
CA PRO A 424 1.31 -28.25 -1.21
C PRO A 424 2.11 -29.54 -1.41
N PRO A 425 1.63 -30.69 -0.91
CA PRO A 425 2.26 -32.00 -1.12
C PRO A 425 2.55 -32.26 -2.59
N LEU A 426 3.75 -32.74 -2.88
CA LEU A 426 4.22 -32.99 -4.24
C LEU A 426 3.60 -34.28 -4.78
N ARG A 427 2.64 -34.15 -5.70
CA ARG A 427 2.03 -35.29 -6.40
C ARG A 427 2.70 -35.63 -7.73
N ASP A 428 3.22 -34.64 -8.43
CA ASP A 428 3.90 -34.79 -9.71
C ASP A 428 5.34 -34.26 -9.59
N VAL A 429 6.31 -35.15 -9.69
CA VAL A 429 7.76 -34.86 -9.65
C VAL A 429 8.42 -35.04 -11.01
N SER A 430 7.65 -35.29 -12.06
CA SER A 430 8.16 -35.50 -13.44
C SER A 430 8.64 -34.20 -14.09
N LYS A 431 8.13 -33.04 -13.64
CA LYS A 431 8.48 -31.72 -14.16
C LYS A 431 9.49 -31.02 -13.25
N ARG A 432 10.29 -30.14 -13.84
CA ARG A 432 11.23 -29.33 -13.06
C ARG A 432 10.45 -28.38 -12.11
N PRO A 433 10.99 -28.08 -10.92
CA PRO A 433 10.33 -27.22 -9.95
C PRO A 433 9.98 -25.80 -10.46
N GLU A 434 10.78 -25.27 -11.39
CA GLU A 434 10.57 -23.98 -12.05
C GLU A 434 9.55 -24.00 -13.19
N GLU A 435 9.14 -25.20 -13.66
CA GLU A 435 8.19 -25.35 -14.75
C GLU A 435 6.74 -25.38 -14.24
N GLY A 436 5.93 -24.44 -14.70
CA GLY A 436 4.52 -24.34 -14.35
C GLY A 436 4.10 -22.93 -13.95
N ASN A 437 2.84 -22.79 -13.51
CA ASN A 437 2.21 -21.48 -13.23
C ASN A 437 1.89 -21.26 -11.75
N THR A 438 2.24 -22.18 -10.87
CA THR A 438 2.00 -22.00 -9.43
C THR A 438 2.96 -20.98 -8.83
N ILE A 439 2.59 -20.41 -7.68
CA ILE A 439 3.48 -19.50 -6.93
C ILE A 439 4.83 -20.18 -6.67
N ARG A 440 4.85 -21.48 -6.30
CA ARG A 440 6.08 -22.26 -6.11
C ARG A 440 6.96 -22.24 -7.36
N ASN A 441 6.41 -22.58 -8.54
CA ASN A 441 7.17 -22.63 -9.79
C ASN A 441 7.83 -21.28 -10.11
N LYS A 442 7.07 -20.20 -9.97
CA LYS A 442 7.57 -18.83 -10.21
C LYS A 442 8.64 -18.43 -9.22
N LEU A 443 8.50 -18.75 -7.92
CA LEU A 443 9.51 -18.51 -6.91
C LEU A 443 10.79 -19.34 -7.16
N CYS A 444 10.66 -20.61 -7.57
CA CYS A 444 11.80 -21.44 -7.97
C CYS A 444 12.57 -20.82 -9.16
N SER A 445 11.85 -20.31 -10.15
CA SER A 445 12.46 -19.59 -11.27
C SER A 445 13.21 -18.33 -10.82
N LEU A 446 12.70 -17.60 -9.81
CA LEU A 446 13.38 -16.42 -9.25
C LEU A 446 14.69 -16.78 -8.50
N MET A 447 14.82 -17.99 -7.95
CA MET A 447 16.06 -18.42 -7.26
C MET A 447 17.28 -18.42 -8.19
N THR A 448 17.10 -18.45 -9.49
CA THR A 448 18.15 -18.39 -10.52
C THR A 448 18.18 -17.04 -11.26
N SER A 449 17.41 -16.06 -10.81
CA SER A 449 17.37 -14.72 -11.38
C SER A 449 18.74 -14.02 -11.31
N PRO A 450 19.09 -13.16 -12.29
CA PRO A 450 20.29 -12.33 -12.23
C PRO A 450 20.20 -11.23 -11.16
N LEU A 451 18.98 -10.92 -10.67
CA LEU A 451 18.75 -9.92 -9.62
C LEU A 451 19.06 -10.50 -8.25
N HIS A 452 20.22 -10.12 -7.71
CA HIS A 452 20.79 -10.70 -6.50
C HIS A 452 19.83 -10.66 -5.31
N ASP A 453 19.26 -9.49 -5.01
CA ASP A 453 18.42 -9.30 -3.84
C ASP A 453 17.11 -10.10 -3.95
N LEU A 454 16.50 -10.06 -5.12
CA LEU A 454 15.25 -10.79 -5.39
C LEU A 454 15.46 -12.31 -5.32
N LYS A 455 16.56 -12.80 -5.90
CA LYS A 455 16.96 -14.21 -5.84
C LYS A 455 17.09 -14.70 -4.40
N HIS A 456 17.83 -13.95 -3.57
CA HIS A 456 18.04 -14.29 -2.18
C HIS A 456 16.75 -14.22 -1.35
N LEU A 457 15.90 -13.23 -1.62
CA LEU A 457 14.64 -13.07 -0.92
C LEU A 457 13.66 -14.21 -1.24
N ALA A 458 13.53 -14.60 -2.52
CA ALA A 458 12.70 -15.72 -2.93
C ALA A 458 13.17 -17.05 -2.32
N ALA A 459 14.50 -17.29 -2.34
CA ALA A 459 15.09 -18.48 -1.72
C ALA A 459 14.88 -18.49 -0.20
N ASN A 460 15.05 -17.34 0.48
CA ASN A 460 14.81 -17.21 1.91
C ASN A 460 13.35 -17.48 2.28
N PHE A 461 12.41 -16.95 1.50
CA PHE A 461 10.98 -17.21 1.70
C PHE A 461 10.66 -18.71 1.63
N LEU A 462 11.11 -19.39 0.57
CA LEU A 462 10.92 -20.82 0.43
C LEU A 462 11.62 -21.62 1.53
N PHE A 463 12.79 -21.19 1.97
CA PHE A 463 13.54 -21.84 3.07
C PHE A 463 12.78 -21.77 4.40
N ILE A 464 12.18 -20.61 4.73
CA ILE A 464 11.32 -20.44 5.92
C ILE A 464 10.10 -21.37 5.84
N LEU A 465 9.43 -21.43 4.67
CA LEU A 465 8.30 -22.32 4.47
C LEU A 465 8.70 -23.81 4.58
N CYS A 466 9.95 -24.15 4.27
CA CYS A 466 10.54 -25.47 4.48
C CYS A 466 11.04 -25.70 5.91
N LYS A 467 10.67 -24.88 6.90
CA LYS A 467 11.13 -24.95 8.30
C LYS A 467 12.65 -24.85 8.44
N GLU A 468 13.30 -24.10 7.57
CA GLU A 468 14.76 -23.95 7.48
C GLU A 468 15.51 -25.28 7.34
N SER A 469 14.86 -26.30 6.77
CA SER A 469 15.44 -27.61 6.48
C SER A 469 15.99 -27.62 5.06
N VAL A 470 17.28 -27.96 4.92
CA VAL A 470 17.98 -28.08 3.63
C VAL A 470 17.34 -29.16 2.76
N ASP A 471 17.05 -30.33 3.35
CA ASP A 471 16.47 -31.47 2.62
C ASP A 471 15.08 -31.13 2.08
N ARG A 472 14.24 -30.44 2.88
CA ARG A 472 12.93 -29.98 2.44
C ARG A 472 13.04 -28.93 1.36
N LEU A 473 13.98 -27.98 1.48
CA LEU A 473 14.19 -26.97 0.42
C LEU A 473 14.57 -27.65 -0.89
N ILE A 474 15.54 -28.58 -0.88
CA ILE A 474 15.97 -29.32 -2.08
C ILE A 474 14.80 -30.11 -2.67
N LYS A 475 13.98 -30.74 -1.82
CA LYS A 475 12.79 -31.50 -2.28
C LYS A 475 11.82 -30.61 -3.08
N TYR A 476 11.48 -29.43 -2.56
CA TYR A 476 10.47 -28.56 -3.19
C TYR A 476 11.01 -27.69 -4.33
N THR A 477 12.31 -27.38 -4.33
CA THR A 477 12.92 -26.43 -5.27
C THR A 477 13.91 -27.06 -6.25
N GLY A 478 14.36 -28.29 -5.95
CA GLY A 478 15.48 -28.91 -6.67
C GLY A 478 16.84 -28.39 -6.24
N TYR A 479 17.87 -29.25 -6.24
CA TYR A 479 19.22 -28.89 -5.83
C TYR A 479 19.81 -27.75 -6.68
N GLY A 480 19.57 -27.78 -8.01
CA GLY A 480 20.10 -26.76 -8.93
C GLY A 480 19.67 -25.33 -8.57
N ASN A 481 18.38 -25.14 -8.23
CA ASN A 481 17.84 -23.85 -7.82
C ASN A 481 18.32 -23.44 -6.42
N ALA A 482 18.47 -24.41 -5.49
CA ALA A 482 18.87 -24.16 -4.11
C ALA A 482 20.38 -23.92 -3.92
N ALA A 483 21.23 -24.46 -4.80
CA ALA A 483 22.67 -24.51 -4.61
C ALA A 483 23.33 -23.16 -4.32
N GLY A 484 22.95 -22.12 -5.07
CA GLY A 484 23.49 -20.77 -4.88
C GLY A 484 23.14 -20.16 -3.50
N PHE A 485 21.92 -20.38 -3.04
CA PHE A 485 21.46 -19.92 -1.73
C PHE A 485 22.14 -20.72 -0.60
N LEU A 486 22.22 -22.05 -0.71
CA LEU A 486 22.87 -22.90 0.27
C LEU A 486 24.36 -22.58 0.39
N ALA A 487 25.03 -22.32 -0.74
CA ALA A 487 26.43 -21.91 -0.76
C ALA A 487 26.64 -20.56 -0.04
N SER A 488 25.80 -19.56 -0.33
CA SER A 488 25.90 -18.23 0.29
C SER A 488 25.69 -18.25 1.81
N ARG A 489 24.93 -19.23 2.32
CA ARG A 489 24.69 -19.42 3.77
C ARG A 489 25.61 -20.45 4.44
N GLY A 490 26.54 -21.07 3.72
CA GLY A 490 27.41 -22.11 4.25
C GLY A 490 26.69 -23.42 4.60
N LEU A 491 25.51 -23.66 3.99
CA LEU A 491 24.65 -24.82 4.29
C LEU A 491 24.85 -26.01 3.32
N MET A 492 25.89 -25.99 2.50
CA MET A 492 26.18 -27.06 1.53
C MET A 492 26.34 -28.44 2.14
N HIS A 493 26.66 -28.52 3.45
CA HIS A 493 26.84 -29.79 4.18
C HIS A 493 25.57 -30.25 4.92
N GLY A 494 24.41 -29.62 4.68
CA GLY A 494 23.13 -30.10 5.20
C GLY A 494 22.82 -29.78 6.67
N VAL A 495 23.68 -29.08 7.40
CA VAL A 495 23.44 -28.74 8.81
C VAL A 495 22.95 -27.29 8.92
N SER A 496 21.69 -27.11 9.25
CA SER A 496 21.15 -25.79 9.63
C SER A 496 20.61 -25.84 11.06
N LYS A 497 20.86 -24.77 11.84
CA LYS A 497 20.13 -24.53 13.09
C LYS A 497 18.99 -23.56 12.74
N PRO A 498 17.73 -23.97 12.94
CA PRO A 498 16.59 -23.07 12.67
C PRO A 498 16.67 -21.81 13.53
N THR A 499 16.34 -20.65 12.95
CA THR A 499 16.28 -19.37 13.65
C THR A 499 15.01 -19.23 14.49
N VAL A 500 13.98 -20.02 14.17
CA VAL A 500 12.66 -20.01 14.82
C VAL A 500 12.33 -21.41 15.33
N VAL A 501 11.58 -21.49 16.42
CA VAL A 501 11.06 -22.78 16.93
C VAL A 501 9.96 -23.28 15.99
N TYR A 502 10.21 -24.41 15.33
CA TYR A 502 9.24 -25.07 14.46
C TYR A 502 8.52 -26.21 15.21
N SER A 503 7.26 -26.52 14.80
CA SER A 503 6.54 -27.67 15.30
C SER A 503 7.23 -28.98 14.91
N SER A 504 7.02 -30.04 15.71
CA SER A 504 7.53 -31.38 15.43
C SER A 504 6.97 -31.93 14.09
N ASP A 505 7.70 -32.87 13.49
CA ASP A 505 7.31 -33.45 12.19
C ASP A 505 6.00 -34.28 12.25
N SER A 506 5.57 -34.69 13.45
CA SER A 506 4.33 -35.44 13.69
C SER A 506 3.04 -34.62 13.44
N GLU A 507 3.12 -33.29 13.38
CA GLU A 507 1.96 -32.44 13.09
C GLU A 507 1.80 -32.14 11.57
N ASP A 508 2.71 -32.61 10.74
CA ASP A 508 2.66 -32.37 9.29
C ASP A 508 2.20 -33.65 8.57
N SER A 509 1.08 -33.61 7.88
CA SER A 509 0.52 -34.69 7.05
C SER A 509 1.39 -35.06 5.82
N ASP A 510 2.66 -34.66 5.82
CA ASP A 510 3.61 -34.89 4.72
C ASP A 510 4.16 -36.33 4.65
N THR A 511 3.77 -37.22 5.60
CA THR A 511 4.55 -38.45 5.83
C THR A 511 4.39 -39.53 4.76
N GLU A 512 3.20 -39.74 4.19
CA GLU A 512 2.99 -40.82 3.23
C GLU A 512 3.40 -40.48 1.79
N GLU A 513 3.07 -39.27 1.30
CA GLU A 513 3.50 -38.82 -0.04
C GLU A 513 5.01 -38.54 -0.09
N TYR A 514 5.64 -38.24 1.05
CA TYR A 514 7.05 -37.98 1.16
C TYR A 514 7.92 -39.20 0.89
N VAL A 515 7.55 -40.36 1.39
CA VAL A 515 8.29 -41.63 1.22
C VAL A 515 8.30 -42.05 -0.26
N THR A 516 7.19 -41.89 -0.96
CA THR A 516 7.06 -42.27 -2.39
C THR A 516 7.84 -41.32 -3.30
N ALA A 517 7.82 -39.99 -3.02
CA ALA A 517 8.53 -39.01 -3.82
C ALA A 517 10.07 -39.05 -3.59
N SER A 518 10.54 -39.32 -2.37
CA SER A 518 11.97 -39.46 -2.10
C SER A 518 12.58 -40.69 -2.76
N GLY A 519 11.82 -41.79 -2.88
CA GLY A 519 12.24 -42.98 -3.59
C GLY A 519 12.48 -42.76 -5.11
N MET A 520 11.69 -41.86 -5.74
CA MET A 520 11.88 -41.50 -7.15
C MET A 520 13.05 -40.54 -7.39
N GLN A 521 13.35 -39.61 -6.48
CA GLN A 521 14.48 -38.68 -6.64
C GLN A 521 15.85 -39.37 -6.52
N VAL A 522 15.97 -40.44 -5.73
CA VAL A 522 17.21 -41.25 -5.63
C VAL A 522 17.48 -41.97 -6.96
N LEU A 523 16.44 -42.34 -7.72
CA LEU A 523 16.60 -42.99 -9.04
C LEU A 523 17.05 -42.01 -10.14
N PHE A 524 16.77 -40.72 -10.04
CA PHE A 524 17.16 -39.71 -11.04
C PHE A 524 18.49 -38.97 -10.67
N GLY A 525 18.98 -39.07 -9.44
CA GLY A 525 20.22 -38.44 -8.98
C GLY A 525 21.53 -39.21 -9.30
N TYR A 526 21.44 -40.41 -9.88
CA TYR A 526 22.59 -41.23 -10.22
C TYR A 526 22.82 -41.43 -11.73
N VAL A 527 22.19 -40.62 -12.56
CA VAL A 527 22.50 -40.58 -13.99
C VAL A 527 22.99 -39.18 -14.33
N HIS A 528 24.21 -38.87 -13.92
CA HIS A 528 25.24 -38.09 -14.65
C HIS A 528 26.47 -37.94 -13.75
#